data_5bc3d773851aefa59a48696f525a1558
#
_entry.id   5bc3d773851aefa59a48696f525a1558
#
_cell.length_a   1.000
_cell.length_b   1.000
_cell.length_c   1.000
_cell.angle_alpha   90.00
_cell.angle_beta   90.00
_cell.angle_gamma   90.00
#
_symmetry.space_group_name_H-M   'P 1'
#
loop_
_entity.id
_entity.type
_entity.pdbx_description
1 polymer ?
#
loop_
_entity_poly.entity_id
_entity_poly.type
_entity_poly.pdbx_seq_one_letter_code
_entity_poly.pdbx_strand_id
1 'polypeptide(L)'
;MWWRLGKPLITVACNEDITAGDLVGRWLLDAEGPRWQDGPLAQAARFGAICYLDEVVEARADTTVVIHPLTDARRILPIDKLNELVHAHPDFHLVVSYNPGYQNVMKDLKTSTRQRFAAIEFAFPAAGIETEIVAHESGLAPEPAAQVVALGERTRRLKGQGLDEGASTRMLIHAAALMARGIDPITACRMAVVLPVTDDADMAQALDAAVAASF
;
A
#
# COMPACT_ATOMS: atom_id res chain seq x y z
N MET A 1 -5.21 11.44 7.58
CA MET A 1 -4.18 11.75 8.63
C MET A 1 -3.41 13.02 8.32
N TRP A 2 -2.79 13.18 7.16
CA TRP A 2 -1.97 14.34 6.75
C TRP A 2 -2.68 15.71 6.87
N TRP A 3 -3.96 15.82 6.48
CA TRP A 3 -4.73 17.06 6.61
C TRP A 3 -4.96 17.48 8.08
N ARG A 4 -5.04 16.50 9.01
CA ARG A 4 -5.11 16.82 10.46
C ARG A 4 -3.84 17.42 11.01
N LEU A 5 -2.69 17.14 10.36
CA LEU A 5 -1.40 17.70 10.73
C LEU A 5 -1.14 19.04 10.04
N GLY A 6 -1.99 19.47 9.11
CA GLY A 6 -1.79 20.69 8.32
C GLY A 6 -0.53 20.66 7.46
N LYS A 7 -0.02 19.46 7.12
CA LYS A 7 1.21 19.28 6.33
C LYS A 7 0.90 18.77 4.94
N PRO A 8 1.60 19.26 3.90
CA PRO A 8 1.50 18.68 2.56
C PRO A 8 1.92 17.21 2.56
N LEU A 9 1.26 16.39 1.75
CA LEU A 9 1.60 15.00 1.48
C LEU A 9 2.08 14.87 0.05
N ILE A 10 3.27 14.31 -0.13
CA ILE A 10 3.81 13.93 -1.43
C ILE A 10 3.89 12.40 -1.45
N THR A 11 3.08 11.77 -2.29
CA THR A 11 3.02 10.31 -2.42
C THR A 11 3.76 9.86 -3.66
N VAL A 12 4.57 8.81 -3.52
CA VAL A 12 5.27 8.14 -4.62
C VAL A 12 4.91 6.66 -4.55
N ALA A 13 4.25 6.14 -5.60
CA ALA A 13 4.08 4.71 -5.78
C ALA A 13 5.39 4.11 -6.31
N CYS A 14 6.05 3.32 -5.50
CA CYS A 14 7.32 2.70 -5.86
C CYS A 14 7.10 1.50 -6.78
N ASN A 15 7.97 1.35 -7.77
CA ASN A 15 8.04 0.22 -8.68
C ASN A 15 9.48 0.05 -9.17
N GLU A 16 9.74 -0.96 -9.99
CA GLU A 16 11.09 -1.28 -10.50
C GLU A 16 11.67 -0.19 -11.42
N ASP A 17 10.84 0.68 -11.99
CA ASP A 17 11.29 1.76 -12.87
C ASP A 17 11.73 3.01 -12.11
N ILE A 18 11.29 3.18 -10.85
CA ILE A 18 11.66 4.32 -10.01
C ILE A 18 13.14 4.26 -9.66
N THR A 19 13.87 5.31 -10.02
CA THR A 19 15.28 5.50 -9.71
C THR A 19 15.50 6.48 -8.57
N ALA A 20 16.69 6.46 -7.96
CA ALA A 20 17.11 7.48 -7.00
C ALA A 20 17.01 8.90 -7.59
N GLY A 21 17.30 9.06 -8.90
CA GLY A 21 17.17 10.32 -9.61
C GLY A 21 15.73 10.84 -9.67
N ASP A 22 14.76 9.96 -9.82
CA ASP A 22 13.35 10.36 -9.84
C ASP A 22 12.88 10.88 -8.48
N LEU A 23 13.39 10.31 -7.39
CA LEU A 23 13.11 10.79 -6.03
C LEU A 23 13.81 12.10 -5.70
N VAL A 24 15.07 12.25 -6.12
CA VAL A 24 15.90 13.41 -5.75
C VAL A 24 15.70 14.58 -6.70
N GLY A 25 15.70 14.33 -8.01
CA GLY A 25 15.52 15.34 -9.05
C GLY A 25 16.34 15.10 -10.29
N ARG A 26 16.06 15.93 -11.29
CA ARG A 26 16.67 15.83 -12.63
C ARG A 26 16.82 17.18 -13.31
N TRP A 27 17.76 17.24 -14.23
CA TRP A 27 17.86 18.35 -15.17
C TRP A 27 16.77 18.22 -16.24
N LEU A 28 16.06 19.30 -16.47
CA LEU A 28 15.16 19.49 -17.60
C LEU A 28 15.82 20.47 -18.57
N LEU A 29 15.65 20.22 -19.85
CA LEU A 29 16.04 21.15 -20.90
C LEU A 29 14.76 21.78 -21.46
N ASP A 30 14.63 23.08 -21.31
CA ASP A 30 13.54 23.87 -21.90
C ASP A 30 14.09 24.94 -22.86
N ALA A 31 13.21 25.81 -23.36
CA ALA A 31 13.61 26.86 -24.31
C ALA A 31 14.57 27.90 -23.72
N GLU A 32 14.66 28.01 -22.40
CA GLU A 32 15.53 28.94 -21.68
C GLU A 32 16.85 28.28 -21.25
N GLY A 33 17.01 26.97 -21.45
CA GLY A 33 18.20 26.20 -21.12
C GLY A 33 17.99 25.13 -20.07
N PRO A 34 19.07 24.53 -19.52
CA PRO A 34 18.97 23.50 -18.52
C PRO A 34 18.48 24.05 -17.18
N ARG A 35 17.42 23.48 -16.65
CA ARG A 35 16.84 23.82 -15.36
C ARG A 35 16.75 22.58 -14.49
N TRP A 36 17.17 22.71 -13.23
CA TRP A 36 16.97 21.64 -12.25
C TRP A 36 15.53 21.60 -11.77
N GLN A 37 14.98 20.41 -11.66
CA GLN A 37 13.69 20.14 -11.02
C GLN A 37 13.90 19.15 -9.87
N ASP A 38 13.59 19.60 -8.65
CA ASP A 38 13.56 18.72 -7.48
C ASP A 38 12.55 17.59 -7.66
N GLY A 39 12.95 16.39 -7.31
CA GLY A 39 12.05 15.25 -7.20
C GLY A 39 11.21 15.30 -5.91
N PRO A 40 10.24 14.39 -5.76
CA PRO A 40 9.29 14.39 -4.65
C PRO A 40 9.96 14.32 -3.27
N LEU A 41 11.03 13.54 -3.12
CA LEU A 41 11.76 13.43 -1.86
C LEU A 41 12.50 14.72 -1.51
N ALA A 42 13.18 15.34 -2.50
CA ALA A 42 13.89 16.61 -2.31
C ALA A 42 12.90 17.74 -1.97
N GLN A 43 11.77 17.83 -2.68
CA GLN A 43 10.72 18.78 -2.37
C GLN A 43 10.20 18.62 -0.94
N ALA A 44 9.87 17.38 -0.55
CA ALA A 44 9.40 17.12 0.81
C ALA A 44 10.44 17.51 1.86
N ALA A 45 11.71 17.15 1.64
CA ALA A 45 12.80 17.47 2.56
C ALA A 45 13.02 18.98 2.71
N ARG A 46 12.97 19.75 1.62
CA ARG A 46 13.14 21.21 1.65
C ARG A 46 11.99 21.95 2.33
N PHE A 47 10.76 21.55 2.03
CA PHE A 47 9.55 22.30 2.44
C PHE A 47 8.86 21.75 3.69
N GLY A 48 9.39 20.71 4.32
CA GLY A 48 8.79 20.14 5.53
C GLY A 48 7.51 19.35 5.29
N ALA A 49 7.35 18.79 4.09
CA ALA A 49 6.22 17.95 3.75
C ALA A 49 6.40 16.52 4.27
N ILE A 50 5.31 15.76 4.25
CA ILE A 50 5.35 14.31 4.43
C ILE A 50 5.63 13.66 3.07
N CYS A 51 6.74 12.93 2.96
CA CYS A 51 7.00 12.08 1.81
C CYS A 51 6.55 10.66 2.12
N TYR A 52 5.61 10.13 1.35
CA TYR A 52 5.10 8.77 1.50
C TYR A 52 5.55 7.93 0.30
N LEU A 53 6.41 6.95 0.57
CA LEU A 53 6.85 5.97 -0.42
C LEU A 53 6.01 4.70 -0.24
N ASP A 54 5.09 4.51 -1.16
CA ASP A 54 4.18 3.37 -1.14
C ASP A 54 4.85 2.17 -1.83
N GLU A 55 4.75 1.00 -1.21
CA GLU A 55 5.36 -0.25 -1.67
C GLU A 55 6.88 -0.12 -1.92
N VAL A 56 7.60 0.46 -0.97
CA VAL A 56 9.03 0.82 -1.13
C VAL A 56 9.93 -0.36 -1.49
N VAL A 57 9.53 -1.59 -1.19
CA VAL A 57 10.26 -2.83 -1.54
C VAL A 57 10.19 -3.17 -3.02
N GLU A 58 9.24 -2.59 -3.76
CA GLU A 58 9.14 -2.74 -5.21
C GLU A 58 10.16 -1.86 -5.95
N ALA A 59 10.69 -0.83 -5.30
CA ALA A 59 11.75 -0.01 -5.87
C ALA A 59 13.07 -0.79 -5.90
N ARG A 60 13.95 -0.38 -6.79
CA ARG A 60 15.31 -0.90 -6.87
C ARG A 60 16.09 -0.65 -5.57
N ALA A 61 17.01 -1.55 -5.25
CA ALA A 61 17.79 -1.46 -4.01
C ALA A 61 18.63 -0.17 -3.90
N ASP A 62 19.10 0.38 -5.03
CA ASP A 62 19.83 1.65 -5.08
C ASP A 62 18.91 2.85 -4.74
N THR A 63 17.65 2.77 -5.11
CA THR A 63 16.65 3.79 -4.77
C THR A 63 16.42 3.87 -3.27
N THR A 64 16.38 2.73 -2.56
CA THR A 64 16.18 2.71 -1.11
C THR A 64 17.38 3.25 -0.32
N VAL A 65 18.58 3.25 -0.88
CA VAL A 65 19.77 3.78 -0.20
C VAL A 65 19.74 5.30 -0.08
N VAL A 66 19.10 6.01 -1.03
CA VAL A 66 19.06 7.48 -1.03
C VAL A 66 18.32 8.06 0.18
N ILE A 67 17.41 7.29 0.80
CA ILE A 67 16.68 7.75 1.99
C ILE A 67 17.47 7.62 3.29
N HIS A 68 18.57 6.85 3.32
CA HIS A 68 19.29 6.55 4.56
C HIS A 68 19.82 7.80 5.28
N PRO A 69 20.48 8.78 4.62
CA PRO A 69 20.97 9.97 5.31
C PRO A 69 19.85 10.88 5.85
N LEU A 70 18.63 10.77 5.32
CA LEU A 70 17.47 11.49 5.82
C LEU A 70 16.87 10.84 7.08
N THR A 71 17.11 9.54 7.27
CA THR A 71 16.52 8.74 8.35
C THR A 71 17.46 8.53 9.54
N ASP A 72 18.63 9.13 9.51
CA ASP A 72 19.56 9.15 10.64
C ASP A 72 19.71 10.56 11.25
N ALA A 73 20.53 10.68 12.28
CA ALA A 73 20.73 11.94 13.00
C ALA A 73 21.19 13.12 12.13
N ARG A 74 21.76 12.84 10.95
CA ARG A 74 22.24 13.89 10.02
C ARG A 74 21.10 14.63 9.36
N ARG A 75 19.98 13.95 9.05
CA ARG A 75 18.79 14.49 8.38
C ARG A 75 19.17 15.29 7.12
N ILE A 76 20.00 14.71 6.25
CA ILE A 76 20.48 15.33 5.02
C ILE A 76 20.09 14.51 3.79
N LEU A 77 19.92 15.20 2.65
CA LEU A 77 19.77 14.60 1.34
C LEU A 77 20.89 15.12 0.44
N PRO A 78 21.89 14.29 0.09
CA PRO A 78 22.89 14.67 -0.90
C PRO A 78 22.26 14.74 -2.30
N ILE A 79 22.50 15.83 -3.02
CA ILE A 79 22.13 16.01 -4.43
C ILE A 79 23.44 16.19 -5.22
N ASP A 80 24.09 15.07 -5.54
CA ASP A 80 25.41 15.05 -6.17
C ASP A 80 25.44 15.84 -7.48
N LYS A 81 24.36 15.78 -8.27
CA LYS A 81 24.23 16.52 -9.53
C LYS A 81 24.24 18.04 -9.38
N LEU A 82 23.97 18.54 -8.19
CA LEU A 82 24.04 19.97 -7.84
C LEU A 82 25.23 20.30 -6.92
N ASN A 83 25.98 19.30 -6.47
CA ASN A 83 26.97 19.43 -5.41
C ASN A 83 26.37 20.12 -4.16
N GLU A 84 25.15 19.72 -3.79
CA GLU A 84 24.38 20.31 -2.70
C GLU A 84 24.05 19.26 -1.63
N LEU A 85 24.09 19.70 -0.36
CA LEU A 85 23.57 18.94 0.78
C LEU A 85 22.30 19.64 1.29
N VAL A 86 21.15 19.05 1.02
CA VAL A 86 19.87 19.56 1.53
C VAL A 86 19.72 19.10 2.98
N HIS A 87 19.65 20.02 3.93
CA HIS A 87 19.24 19.74 5.29
C HIS A 87 17.71 19.64 5.35
N ALA A 88 17.21 18.51 5.80
CA ALA A 88 15.77 18.33 5.89
C ALA A 88 15.13 19.33 6.86
N HIS A 89 14.05 19.96 6.43
CA HIS A 89 13.24 20.83 7.27
C HIS A 89 12.83 20.12 8.56
N PRO A 90 12.75 20.79 9.72
CA PRO A 90 12.31 20.16 10.99
C PRO A 90 10.99 19.40 10.86
N ASP A 91 10.07 19.92 10.07
CA ASP A 91 8.75 19.34 9.82
C ASP A 91 8.71 18.19 8.80
N PHE A 92 9.82 17.89 8.14
CA PHE A 92 9.91 16.78 7.19
C PHE A 92 9.69 15.44 7.89
N HIS A 93 8.82 14.62 7.30
CA HIS A 93 8.59 13.24 7.71
C HIS A 93 8.68 12.32 6.50
N LEU A 94 9.35 11.19 6.69
CA LEU A 94 9.37 10.11 5.71
C LEU A 94 8.52 8.95 6.22
N VAL A 95 7.56 8.54 5.41
CA VAL A 95 6.70 7.39 5.67
C VAL A 95 6.93 6.39 4.55
N VAL A 96 7.07 5.13 4.88
CA VAL A 96 7.21 4.04 3.91
C VAL A 96 6.19 2.97 4.22
N SER A 97 5.61 2.35 3.19
CA SER A 97 4.81 1.13 3.33
C SER A 97 5.48 -0.03 2.61
N TYR A 98 5.25 -1.21 3.09
CA TYR A 98 5.60 -2.46 2.42
C TYR A 98 4.82 -3.63 3.03
N ASN A 99 4.68 -4.70 2.27
CA ASN A 99 4.06 -5.94 2.72
C ASN A 99 5.16 -6.97 2.99
N PRO A 100 5.46 -7.31 4.25
CA PRO A 100 6.47 -8.33 4.55
C PRO A 100 5.98 -9.73 4.13
N GLY A 101 6.87 -10.52 3.52
CA GLY A 101 6.61 -11.95 3.27
C GLY A 101 5.83 -12.29 2.00
N TYR A 102 5.42 -11.33 1.19
CA TYR A 102 4.66 -11.57 -0.05
C TYR A 102 5.50 -11.78 -1.30
N GLN A 103 6.77 -11.47 -1.22
CA GLN A 103 7.65 -11.55 -2.37
C GLN A 103 8.90 -12.34 -2.02
N ASN A 104 9.62 -12.84 -3.03
CA ASN A 104 10.90 -13.51 -2.87
C ASN A 104 11.73 -12.86 -1.77
N VAL A 105 12.39 -13.66 -0.95
CA VAL A 105 13.32 -13.26 0.13
C VAL A 105 14.30 -12.13 -0.26
N MET A 106 14.48 -11.89 -1.55
CA MET A 106 15.32 -10.83 -2.12
C MET A 106 14.66 -9.44 -2.15
N LYS A 107 13.33 -9.33 -2.00
CA LYS A 107 12.58 -8.05 -2.03
C LYS A 107 12.13 -7.57 -0.65
N ASP A 108 12.70 -8.05 0.43
CA ASP A 108 12.40 -7.55 1.77
C ASP A 108 13.29 -6.34 2.12
N LEU A 109 12.77 -5.41 2.91
CA LEU A 109 13.58 -4.28 3.40
C LEU A 109 14.74 -4.80 4.23
N LYS A 110 15.96 -4.41 3.85
CA LYS A 110 17.16 -4.74 4.61
C LYS A 110 16.99 -4.34 6.09
N THR A 111 17.46 -5.18 7.00
CA THR A 111 17.40 -4.91 8.44
C THR A 111 17.95 -3.54 8.81
N SER A 112 19.05 -3.12 8.17
CA SER A 112 19.62 -1.78 8.36
C SER A 112 18.70 -0.64 7.99
N THR A 113 17.82 -0.82 6.99
CA THR A 113 16.79 0.16 6.61
C THR A 113 15.66 0.15 7.62
N ARG A 114 15.13 -1.04 7.97
CA ARG A 114 14.04 -1.17 8.95
C ARG A 114 14.36 -0.54 10.30
N GLN A 115 15.58 -0.72 10.80
CA GLN A 115 16.04 -0.17 12.08
C GLN A 115 16.06 1.37 12.15
N ARG A 116 15.82 2.06 11.03
CA ARG A 116 15.76 3.54 10.94
C ARG A 116 14.35 4.08 11.11
N PHE A 117 13.34 3.22 11.19
CA PHE A 117 11.93 3.59 11.24
C PHE A 117 11.26 3.07 12.51
N ALA A 118 10.28 3.83 12.98
CA ALA A 118 9.27 3.30 13.87
C ALA A 118 8.25 2.51 13.02
N ALA A 119 7.98 1.26 13.41
CA ALA A 119 7.06 0.40 12.66
C ALA A 119 5.66 0.43 13.27
N ILE A 120 4.66 0.48 12.41
CA ILE A 120 3.25 0.28 12.73
C ILE A 120 2.76 -0.90 11.91
N GLU A 121 2.31 -1.94 12.59
CA GLU A 121 1.73 -3.11 11.92
C GLU A 121 0.23 -2.91 11.72
N PHE A 122 -0.24 -3.23 10.53
CA PHE A 122 -1.66 -3.23 10.20
C PHE A 122 -2.14 -4.68 10.03
N ALA A 123 -3.18 -5.02 10.76
CA ALA A 123 -3.92 -6.26 10.61
C ALA A 123 -5.31 -5.99 10.02
N PHE A 124 -6.04 -7.04 9.67
CA PHE A 124 -7.44 -6.90 9.31
C PHE A 124 -8.24 -6.31 10.48
N PRO A 125 -9.22 -5.44 10.23
CA PRO A 125 -10.10 -4.93 11.27
C PRO A 125 -10.85 -6.07 11.97
N ALA A 126 -11.27 -5.85 13.22
CA ALA A 126 -12.23 -6.76 13.88
C ALA A 126 -13.53 -6.83 13.07
N ALA A 127 -14.17 -8.00 13.03
CA ALA A 127 -15.34 -8.27 12.17
C ALA A 127 -16.43 -7.19 12.24
N GLY A 128 -16.74 -6.68 13.43
CA GLY A 128 -17.74 -5.60 13.59
C GLY A 128 -17.33 -4.31 12.87
N ILE A 129 -16.07 -3.88 13.05
CA ILE A 129 -15.53 -2.68 12.39
C ILE A 129 -15.43 -2.91 10.87
N GLU A 130 -15.00 -4.10 10.44
CA GLU A 130 -14.93 -4.42 9.02
C GLU A 130 -16.29 -4.42 8.37
N THR A 131 -17.33 -4.91 9.07
CA THR A 131 -18.72 -4.85 8.61
C THR A 131 -19.19 -3.40 8.42
N GLU A 132 -18.90 -2.52 9.36
CA GLU A 132 -19.21 -1.08 9.23
C GLU A 132 -18.50 -0.46 8.02
N ILE A 133 -17.22 -0.77 7.81
CA ILE A 133 -16.46 -0.30 6.66
C ILE A 133 -17.09 -0.81 5.36
N VAL A 134 -17.35 -2.12 5.26
CA VAL A 134 -17.91 -2.73 4.06
C VAL A 134 -19.31 -2.16 3.75
N ALA A 135 -20.17 -2.02 4.75
CA ALA A 135 -21.50 -1.45 4.58
C ALA A 135 -21.42 0.03 4.12
N HIS A 136 -20.59 0.84 4.76
CA HIS A 136 -20.43 2.25 4.44
C HIS A 136 -19.89 2.47 3.01
N GLU A 137 -18.82 1.77 2.65
CA GLU A 137 -18.12 1.96 1.36
C GLU A 137 -18.92 1.39 0.18
N SER A 138 -19.72 0.32 0.40
CA SER A 138 -20.51 -0.33 -0.66
C SER A 138 -21.93 0.19 -0.78
N GLY A 139 -22.47 0.79 0.26
CA GLY A 139 -23.88 1.12 0.38
C GLY A 139 -24.79 -0.08 0.64
N LEU A 140 -24.22 -1.25 0.96
CA LEU A 140 -24.99 -2.45 1.29
C LEU A 140 -25.52 -2.36 2.73
N ALA A 141 -26.67 -2.97 3.00
CA ALA A 141 -27.22 -3.06 4.36
C ALA A 141 -26.26 -3.83 5.30
N PRO A 142 -26.24 -3.54 6.63
CA PRO A 142 -25.30 -4.14 7.57
C PRO A 142 -25.36 -5.67 7.65
N GLU A 143 -26.55 -6.27 7.61
CA GLU A 143 -26.73 -7.73 7.72
C GLU A 143 -26.05 -8.49 6.56
N PRO A 144 -26.33 -8.21 5.27
CA PRO A 144 -25.60 -8.87 4.19
C PRO A 144 -24.10 -8.47 4.15
N ALA A 145 -23.73 -7.27 4.59
CA ALA A 145 -22.32 -6.90 4.73
C ALA A 145 -21.58 -7.79 5.76
N ALA A 146 -22.24 -8.12 6.88
CA ALA A 146 -21.69 -9.05 7.87
C ALA A 146 -21.50 -10.46 7.30
N GLN A 147 -22.38 -10.92 6.41
CA GLN A 147 -22.23 -12.22 5.74
C GLN A 147 -20.98 -12.22 4.82
N VAL A 148 -20.78 -11.14 4.07
CA VAL A 148 -19.58 -10.97 3.22
C VAL A 148 -18.31 -10.95 4.06
N VAL A 149 -18.31 -10.27 5.20
CA VAL A 149 -17.16 -10.23 6.13
C VAL A 149 -16.88 -11.61 6.72
N ALA A 150 -17.92 -12.35 7.13
CA ALA A 150 -17.76 -13.71 7.64
C ALA A 150 -17.15 -14.65 6.58
N LEU A 151 -17.51 -14.50 5.30
CA LEU A 151 -16.87 -15.20 4.20
C LEU A 151 -15.37 -14.82 4.10
N GLY A 152 -15.05 -13.53 4.17
CA GLY A 152 -13.66 -13.05 4.17
C GLY A 152 -12.83 -13.66 5.29
N GLU A 153 -13.37 -13.71 6.51
CA GLU A 153 -12.68 -14.37 7.65
C GLU A 153 -12.41 -15.85 7.40
N ARG A 154 -13.36 -16.56 6.77
CA ARG A 154 -13.18 -17.98 6.43
C ARG A 154 -12.03 -18.17 5.42
N THR A 155 -11.96 -17.34 4.38
CA THR A 155 -10.87 -17.41 3.40
C THR A 155 -9.51 -17.14 4.06
N ARG A 156 -9.42 -16.18 4.97
CA ARG A 156 -8.18 -15.83 5.70
C ARG A 156 -7.68 -16.97 6.59
N ARG A 157 -8.57 -17.79 7.13
CA ARG A 157 -8.20 -18.99 7.92
C ARG A 157 -7.56 -20.07 7.06
N LEU A 158 -7.75 -20.04 5.74
CA LEU A 158 -7.15 -20.98 4.79
C LEU A 158 -5.76 -20.54 4.31
N LYS A 159 -5.25 -19.39 4.78
CA LYS A 159 -3.90 -18.94 4.47
C LYS A 159 -2.87 -20.00 4.89
N GLY A 160 -2.01 -20.41 3.96
CA GLY A 160 -1.03 -21.48 4.15
C GLY A 160 -1.61 -22.91 4.13
N GLN A 161 -2.92 -23.04 3.86
CA GLN A 161 -3.61 -24.32 3.72
C GLN A 161 -4.26 -24.45 2.32
N GLY A 162 -3.54 -23.97 1.30
CA GLY A 162 -4.01 -23.96 -0.08
C GLY A 162 -4.36 -22.58 -0.64
N LEU A 163 -4.40 -21.56 0.22
CA LEU A 163 -4.44 -20.16 -0.21
C LEU A 163 -3.16 -19.45 0.21
N ASP A 164 -2.55 -18.72 -0.69
CA ASP A 164 -1.43 -17.83 -0.38
C ASP A 164 -1.89 -16.68 0.51
N GLU A 165 -3.07 -16.13 0.20
CA GLU A 165 -3.77 -15.11 0.98
C GLU A 165 -5.27 -15.33 1.02
N GLY A 166 -5.90 -14.80 2.08
CA GLY A 166 -7.35 -14.66 2.15
C GLY A 166 -7.85 -13.34 1.56
N ALA A 167 -9.17 -13.20 1.45
CA ALA A 167 -9.80 -12.02 0.90
C ALA A 167 -9.44 -10.75 1.68
N SER A 168 -8.97 -9.74 0.97
CA SER A 168 -8.75 -8.40 1.52
C SER A 168 -10.08 -7.68 1.76
N THR A 169 -10.11 -6.70 2.68
CA THR A 169 -11.28 -5.83 2.88
C THR A 169 -11.74 -5.16 1.59
N ARG A 170 -10.80 -4.82 0.68
CA ARG A 170 -11.12 -4.25 -0.64
C ARG A 170 -11.95 -5.21 -1.49
N MET A 171 -11.61 -6.48 -1.49
CA MET A 171 -12.38 -7.51 -2.21
C MET A 171 -13.78 -7.68 -1.64
N LEU A 172 -13.93 -7.60 -0.30
CA LEU A 172 -15.21 -7.64 0.38
C LEU A 172 -16.09 -6.43 0.02
N ILE A 173 -15.49 -5.23 -0.04
CA ILE A 173 -16.19 -4.01 -0.49
C ILE A 173 -16.66 -4.17 -1.95
N HIS A 174 -15.83 -4.74 -2.83
CA HIS A 174 -16.23 -4.99 -4.23
C HIS A 174 -17.39 -5.97 -4.33
N ALA A 175 -17.36 -7.09 -3.61
CA ALA A 175 -18.48 -8.04 -3.56
C ALA A 175 -19.77 -7.35 -3.06
N ALA A 176 -19.67 -6.65 -1.96
CA ALA A 176 -20.80 -5.92 -1.37
C ALA A 176 -21.34 -4.82 -2.30
N ALA A 177 -20.48 -4.10 -3.03
CA ALA A 177 -20.90 -3.10 -4.00
C ALA A 177 -21.63 -3.71 -5.21
N LEU A 178 -21.25 -4.90 -5.65
CA LEU A 178 -22.00 -5.66 -6.68
C LEU A 178 -23.37 -6.06 -6.16
N MET A 179 -23.46 -6.57 -4.93
CA MET A 179 -24.73 -6.93 -4.29
C MET A 179 -25.65 -5.72 -4.12
N ALA A 180 -25.11 -4.56 -3.70
CA ALA A 180 -25.89 -3.32 -3.57
C ALA A 180 -26.47 -2.83 -4.90
N ARG A 181 -25.88 -3.25 -6.02
CA ARG A 181 -26.37 -2.97 -7.39
C ARG A 181 -27.32 -4.04 -7.93
N GLY A 182 -27.71 -5.01 -7.11
CA GLY A 182 -28.67 -6.05 -7.46
C GLY A 182 -28.06 -7.29 -8.13
N ILE A 183 -26.73 -7.45 -8.09
CA ILE A 183 -26.10 -8.71 -8.48
C ILE A 183 -26.36 -9.75 -7.39
N ASP A 184 -26.74 -10.95 -7.81
CA ASP A 184 -26.93 -12.08 -6.92
C ASP A 184 -25.72 -12.30 -5.99
N PRO A 185 -25.91 -12.51 -4.67
CA PRO A 185 -24.82 -12.63 -3.71
C PRO A 185 -23.78 -13.70 -4.05
N ILE A 186 -24.23 -14.87 -4.53
CA ILE A 186 -23.32 -15.96 -4.91
C ILE A 186 -22.44 -15.52 -6.08
N THR A 187 -23.06 -14.94 -7.10
CA THR A 187 -22.36 -14.41 -8.27
C THR A 187 -21.38 -13.29 -7.88
N ALA A 188 -21.81 -12.33 -7.06
CA ALA A 188 -21.00 -11.22 -6.60
C ALA A 188 -19.75 -11.69 -5.83
N CYS A 189 -19.95 -12.61 -4.87
CA CYS A 189 -18.85 -13.18 -4.08
C CYS A 189 -17.91 -14.03 -4.95
N ARG A 190 -18.46 -14.81 -5.90
CA ARG A 190 -17.62 -15.56 -6.83
C ARG A 190 -16.70 -14.64 -7.65
N MET A 191 -17.26 -13.57 -8.23
CA MET A 191 -16.51 -12.62 -9.07
C MET A 191 -15.47 -11.82 -8.29
N ALA A 192 -15.81 -11.36 -7.08
CA ALA A 192 -14.99 -10.41 -6.34
C ALA A 192 -14.13 -11.05 -5.25
N VAL A 193 -14.41 -12.29 -4.85
CA VAL A 193 -13.66 -12.99 -3.79
C VAL A 193 -13.08 -14.29 -4.31
N VAL A 194 -13.88 -15.24 -4.81
CA VAL A 194 -13.41 -16.59 -5.13
C VAL A 194 -12.37 -16.55 -6.24
N LEU A 195 -12.75 -16.02 -7.41
CA LEU A 195 -11.87 -16.01 -8.59
C LEU A 195 -10.57 -15.21 -8.42
N PRO A 196 -10.56 -14.05 -7.69
CA PRO A 196 -9.32 -13.33 -7.46
C PRO A 196 -8.40 -13.92 -6.38
N VAL A 197 -8.92 -14.84 -5.53
CA VAL A 197 -8.13 -15.41 -4.42
C VAL A 197 -7.37 -16.67 -4.86
N THR A 198 -7.88 -17.39 -5.85
CA THR A 198 -7.26 -18.66 -6.29
C THR A 198 -7.52 -18.96 -7.75
N ASP A 199 -6.49 -19.49 -8.41
CA ASP A 199 -6.59 -20.09 -9.75
C ASP A 199 -6.74 -21.62 -9.67
N ASP A 200 -6.65 -22.22 -8.49
CA ASP A 200 -6.85 -23.64 -8.25
C ASP A 200 -8.33 -24.00 -8.31
N ALA A 201 -8.70 -24.94 -9.21
CA ALA A 201 -10.10 -25.28 -9.45
C ALA A 201 -10.78 -25.97 -8.26
N ASP A 202 -10.05 -26.82 -7.52
CA ASP A 202 -10.60 -27.55 -6.37
C ASP A 202 -10.82 -26.59 -5.20
N MET A 203 -9.89 -25.65 -4.98
CA MET A 203 -10.03 -24.60 -3.99
C MET A 203 -11.17 -23.64 -4.35
N ALA A 204 -11.28 -23.25 -5.63
CA ALA A 204 -12.38 -22.40 -6.08
C ALA A 204 -13.74 -23.08 -5.84
N GLN A 205 -13.86 -24.38 -6.12
CA GLN A 205 -15.08 -25.14 -5.86
C GLN A 205 -15.41 -25.21 -4.36
N ALA A 206 -14.41 -25.41 -3.50
CA ALA A 206 -14.59 -25.40 -2.05
C ALA A 206 -15.05 -24.03 -1.53
N LEU A 207 -14.49 -22.96 -2.08
CA LEU A 207 -14.91 -21.59 -1.75
C LEU A 207 -16.31 -21.27 -2.27
N ASP A 208 -16.67 -21.73 -3.48
CA ASP A 208 -18.03 -21.59 -4.02
C ASP A 208 -19.06 -22.29 -3.12
N ALA A 209 -18.74 -23.48 -2.60
CA ALA A 209 -19.59 -24.16 -1.63
C ALA A 209 -19.73 -23.37 -0.32
N ALA A 210 -18.64 -22.75 0.16
CA ALA A 210 -18.68 -21.90 1.34
C ALA A 210 -19.50 -20.62 1.12
N VAL A 211 -19.46 -20.04 -0.09
CA VAL A 211 -20.32 -18.91 -0.49
C VAL A 211 -21.77 -19.32 -0.46
N ALA A 212 -22.13 -20.43 -1.15
CA ALA A 212 -23.52 -20.93 -1.20
C ALA A 212 -24.09 -21.29 0.18
N ALA A 213 -23.23 -21.65 1.14
CA ALA A 213 -23.65 -21.90 2.53
C ALA A 213 -23.77 -20.62 3.38
N SER A 214 -23.41 -19.46 2.85
CA SER A 214 -23.42 -18.18 3.56
C SER A 214 -24.60 -17.28 3.17
N PHE A 215 -25.18 -17.52 1.99
CA PHE A 215 -26.30 -16.83 1.37
C PHE A 215 -27.43 -17.79 0.96
#